data_29002e902121d019744dfac155c577f8
#
_entry.id   29002e902121d019744dfac155c577f8
#
_cell.length_a   1.000
_cell.length_b   1.000
_cell.length_c   1.000
_cell.angle_alpha   90.00
_cell.angle_beta   90.00
_cell.angle_gamma   90.00
#
_symmetry.space_group_name_H-M   'P 1'
#
loop_
_entity.id
_entity.type
_entity.pdbx_description
1 polymer ?
#
loop_
_entity_poly.entity_id
_entity_poly.type
_entity_poly.pdbx_seq_one_letter_code
_entity_poly.pdbx_strand_id
1 'polypeptide(L)'
;MAANPIGIWSTAMVGIAAIALVGQSSPVLTSIAAYGDWRGDAPGVRRKITAADMPPPYATASANNGPSVLARPANAWPKVPPGFVVELVATGLDNPRLIRVSPSGDVFVAESRPGRVRVLRLAQAGGKPDIRIFAADLYQPFGIAFWPPGPSPRYVYVANTDSVIRFPYRRGDLKPAGPAETVVSDLPRGGHSTRDLVFSEDGTRMFVSVGSRSNAGERKIYAPWQSDEGRALVIAFTPEGKDRRLYATGLRNCVGMAVQPRTGEVWCSVNERDGLGDDLVPDFVTRVRAGAFYGWPWFYIGGNEDPRRAGEQPTLRSRVSVPDVLLQPHSASMEMTFYNSDQFPAEYRGDVFAAFHGSWNRSRRTGYKVVRIFLKNDQPTGEYEDFLTGFVINDSDVWGRPVGVAVAQDGSLVVSEDGNHSIWRVSYRGQ
;
A
#
# COMPACT_ATOMS: atom_id res chain seq x y z
N MET A 1 80.96 41.04 20.46
CA MET A 1 79.75 40.79 21.28
C MET A 1 78.54 41.05 20.41
N ALA A 2 77.93 40.03 19.89
CA ALA A 2 76.78 40.15 19.00
C ALA A 2 75.60 39.40 19.64
N ALA A 3 74.52 40.09 19.86
CA ALA A 3 73.26 39.54 20.41
C ALA A 3 72.37 39.05 19.26
N ASN A 4 71.89 37.77 19.35
CA ASN A 4 70.91 37.17 18.46
C ASN A 4 69.48 37.56 18.89
N PRO A 5 68.58 37.90 17.97
CA PRO A 5 67.15 38.05 18.31
C PRO A 5 66.42 36.73 18.18
N ILE A 6 65.61 36.48 19.19
CA ILE A 6 64.64 35.30 19.28
C ILE A 6 63.47 35.54 18.36
N GLY A 7 63.26 34.68 17.39
CA GLY A 7 62.10 34.70 16.54
C GLY A 7 60.90 34.04 17.22
N ILE A 8 59.76 34.74 17.31
CA ILE A 8 58.47 34.25 17.80
C ILE A 8 57.69 33.67 16.63
N TRP A 9 57.43 32.36 16.67
CA TRP A 9 56.57 31.69 15.71
C TRP A 9 55.11 31.77 16.20
N SER A 10 54.28 32.51 15.45
CA SER A 10 52.85 32.61 15.67
C SER A 10 52.15 31.46 14.92
N THR A 11 51.62 30.47 15.64
CA THR A 11 50.81 29.39 15.09
C THR A 11 49.39 29.90 14.90
N ALA A 12 49.00 30.14 13.64
CA ALA A 12 47.62 30.41 13.28
C ALA A 12 46.81 29.09 13.32
N MET A 13 45.89 28.96 14.28
CA MET A 13 44.85 27.89 14.26
C MET A 13 43.81 28.27 13.23
N VAL A 14 43.74 27.50 12.15
CA VAL A 14 42.60 27.53 11.20
C VAL A 14 41.47 26.70 11.81
N GLY A 15 40.48 27.39 12.37
CA GLY A 15 39.25 26.74 12.80
C GLY A 15 38.41 26.32 11.59
N ILE A 16 38.31 25.03 11.33
CA ILE A 16 37.35 24.48 10.37
C ILE A 16 35.98 24.54 11.04
N ALA A 17 35.14 25.51 10.65
CA ALA A 17 33.73 25.51 10.99
C ALA A 17 33.03 24.44 10.17
N ALA A 18 32.65 23.33 10.80
CA ALA A 18 31.75 22.36 10.22
C ALA A 18 30.37 23.02 10.10
N ILE A 19 30.01 23.43 8.89
CA ILE A 19 28.65 23.85 8.56
C ILE A 19 27.83 22.56 8.55
N ALA A 20 27.04 22.30 9.61
CA ALA A 20 26.01 21.31 9.62
C ALA A 20 24.96 21.74 8.57
N LEU A 21 24.91 21.07 7.44
CA LEU A 21 23.80 21.16 6.51
C LEU A 21 22.57 20.61 7.25
N VAL A 22 21.80 21.50 7.87
CA VAL A 22 20.44 21.21 8.28
C VAL A 22 19.67 20.95 6.99
N GLY A 23 19.35 19.68 6.72
CA GLY A 23 18.56 19.29 5.56
C GLY A 23 17.26 20.08 5.59
N GLN A 24 17.08 21.01 4.67
CA GLN A 24 15.80 21.69 4.47
C GLN A 24 14.81 20.63 4.02
N SER A 25 13.77 20.38 4.82
CA SER A 25 12.65 19.54 4.41
C SER A 25 12.05 20.13 3.13
N SER A 26 11.91 19.30 2.09
CA SER A 26 11.25 19.71 0.84
C SER A 26 9.89 20.33 1.15
N PRO A 27 9.51 21.44 0.47
CA PRO A 27 8.20 22.06 0.69
C PRO A 27 7.09 21.05 0.38
N VAL A 28 6.03 21.07 1.17
CA VAL A 28 4.86 20.24 0.94
C VAL A 28 4.02 20.83 -0.19
N LEU A 29 3.83 20.07 -1.26
CA LEU A 29 2.91 20.46 -2.34
C LEU A 29 1.46 20.37 -1.84
N THR A 30 0.70 21.43 -2.02
CA THR A 30 -0.71 21.56 -1.61
C THR A 30 -1.56 22.04 -2.77
N SER A 31 -2.88 22.01 -2.63
CA SER A 31 -3.83 22.46 -3.63
C SER A 31 -3.53 21.84 -5.02
N ILE A 32 -3.65 22.58 -6.10
CA ILE A 32 -3.44 22.06 -7.47
C ILE A 32 -2.03 21.45 -7.68
N ALA A 33 -1.01 21.96 -6.98
CA ALA A 33 0.35 21.44 -7.10
C ALA A 33 0.50 20.01 -6.56
N ALA A 34 -0.37 19.60 -5.63
CA ALA A 34 -0.35 18.25 -5.08
C ALA A 34 -0.86 17.18 -6.06
N TYR A 35 -1.62 17.58 -7.08
CA TYR A 35 -2.22 16.69 -8.09
C TYR A 35 -1.26 16.29 -9.22
N GLY A 36 -0.08 16.84 -9.34
CA GLY A 36 0.93 16.62 -10.37
C GLY A 36 0.95 15.25 -11.06
N ASP A 37 1.87 15.03 -11.94
CA ASP A 37 2.05 13.77 -12.67
C ASP A 37 3.44 13.17 -12.42
N TRP A 38 3.74 12.02 -13.04
CA TRP A 38 4.98 11.27 -12.86
C TRP A 38 6.27 12.07 -13.12
N ARG A 39 6.21 13.18 -13.89
CA ARG A 39 7.37 14.02 -14.18
C ARG A 39 7.84 14.80 -12.95
N GLY A 40 6.91 15.08 -12.04
CA GLY A 40 7.19 15.69 -10.74
C GLY A 40 7.48 14.70 -9.63
N ASP A 41 7.46 13.38 -9.91
CA ASP A 41 7.70 12.36 -8.91
C ASP A 41 9.20 12.15 -8.68
N ALA A 42 9.64 12.33 -7.45
CA ALA A 42 10.99 12.02 -7.01
C ALA A 42 11.01 11.67 -5.52
N PRO A 43 11.95 10.83 -5.05
CA PRO A 43 12.08 10.55 -3.62
C PRO A 43 12.18 11.84 -2.80
N GLY A 44 11.37 11.94 -1.73
CA GLY A 44 11.30 13.11 -0.86
C GLY A 44 10.30 14.20 -1.31
N VAL A 45 9.63 14.07 -2.45
CA VAL A 45 8.54 15.00 -2.84
C VAL A 45 7.32 14.74 -1.97
N ARG A 46 6.94 15.77 -1.19
CA ARG A 46 5.84 15.69 -0.22
C ARG A 46 4.57 16.32 -0.76
N ARG A 47 3.44 15.71 -0.43
CA ARG A 47 2.11 16.18 -0.85
C ARG A 47 1.12 16.12 0.29
N LYS A 48 0.15 17.05 0.26
CA LYS A 48 -1.04 17.04 1.10
C LYS A 48 -2.24 17.47 0.26
N ILE A 49 -3.22 16.59 0.13
CA ILE A 49 -4.50 16.86 -0.53
C ILE A 49 -5.58 16.87 0.55
N THR A 50 -6.48 17.84 0.50
CA THR A 50 -7.63 17.95 1.39
C THR A 50 -8.93 17.93 0.61
N ALA A 51 -10.05 17.70 1.26
CA ALA A 51 -11.36 17.75 0.61
C ALA A 51 -11.67 19.11 -0.04
N ALA A 52 -11.08 20.19 0.47
CA ALA A 52 -11.24 21.54 -0.09
C ALA A 52 -10.47 21.77 -1.41
N ASP A 53 -9.47 20.93 -1.69
CA ASP A 53 -8.63 21.05 -2.89
C ASP A 53 -9.25 20.34 -4.12
N MET A 54 -10.33 19.59 -3.91
CA MET A 54 -10.95 18.80 -4.99
C MET A 54 -11.61 19.68 -6.04
N PRO A 55 -11.35 19.45 -7.34
CA PRO A 55 -12.07 20.12 -8.41
C PRO A 55 -13.54 19.64 -8.47
N PRO A 56 -14.42 20.40 -9.13
CA PRO A 56 -15.77 19.90 -9.41
C PRO A 56 -15.72 18.67 -10.33
N PRO A 57 -16.74 17.79 -10.28
CA PRO A 57 -16.86 16.69 -11.25
C PRO A 57 -16.81 17.19 -12.70
N TYR A 58 -16.10 16.43 -13.55
CA TYR A 58 -15.94 16.72 -14.98
C TYR A 58 -15.18 18.03 -15.30
N ALA A 59 -14.37 18.54 -14.38
CA ALA A 59 -13.48 19.69 -14.65
C ALA A 59 -12.52 19.39 -15.82
N THR A 60 -12.17 18.13 -16.02
CA THR A 60 -11.47 17.61 -17.18
C THR A 60 -12.21 16.42 -17.77
N ALA A 61 -11.95 16.09 -19.03
CA ALA A 61 -12.43 14.84 -19.63
C ALA A 61 -11.81 13.64 -18.92
N SER A 62 -12.58 12.58 -18.75
CA SER A 62 -12.05 11.31 -18.21
C SER A 62 -11.23 10.60 -19.29
N ALA A 63 -10.02 10.24 -18.95
CA ALA A 63 -9.13 9.52 -19.85
C ALA A 63 -9.34 7.98 -19.78
N ASN A 64 -8.98 7.30 -20.86
CA ASN A 64 -8.75 5.87 -20.90
C ASN A 64 -7.31 5.66 -21.39
N ASN A 65 -6.36 5.65 -20.48
CA ASN A 65 -4.94 5.64 -20.75
C ASN A 65 -4.25 4.51 -19.96
N GLY A 66 -4.65 3.25 -20.23
CA GLY A 66 -4.01 2.07 -19.66
C GLY A 66 -2.51 2.00 -20.03
N PRO A 67 -1.60 1.55 -19.17
CA PRO A 67 -0.18 1.49 -19.46
C PRO A 67 0.15 0.34 -20.41
N SER A 68 1.07 0.58 -21.35
CA SER A 68 1.86 -0.48 -21.97
C SER A 68 3.00 -0.83 -21.03
N VAL A 69 3.05 -2.09 -20.62
CA VAL A 69 4.13 -2.57 -19.74
C VAL A 69 5.26 -3.12 -20.60
N LEU A 70 6.41 -2.47 -20.57
CA LEU A 70 7.59 -2.86 -21.30
C LEU A 70 8.56 -3.64 -20.41
N ALA A 71 9.45 -4.41 -21.02
CA ALA A 71 10.58 -4.98 -20.32
C ALA A 71 11.41 -3.86 -19.66
N ARG A 72 11.92 -4.11 -18.45
CA ARG A 72 12.76 -3.13 -17.75
C ARG A 72 13.95 -2.73 -18.64
N PRO A 73 14.13 -1.43 -18.94
CA PRO A 73 15.33 -0.98 -19.65
C PRO A 73 16.60 -1.38 -18.88
N ALA A 74 17.66 -1.76 -19.61
CA ALA A 74 18.88 -2.33 -19.01
C ALA A 74 19.47 -1.51 -17.85
N ASN A 75 19.41 -0.17 -17.97
CA ASN A 75 19.94 0.77 -16.98
C ASN A 75 18.87 1.37 -16.05
N ALA A 76 17.61 0.92 -16.14
CA ALA A 76 16.55 1.43 -15.29
C ALA A 76 16.60 0.78 -13.91
N TRP A 77 16.68 1.61 -12.89
CA TRP A 77 16.59 1.22 -11.48
C TRP A 77 15.56 2.11 -10.77
N PRO A 78 14.83 1.57 -9.82
CA PRO A 78 14.00 2.40 -8.96
C PRO A 78 14.89 3.41 -8.19
N LYS A 79 14.33 4.59 -7.93
CA LYS A 79 15.00 5.69 -7.22
C LYS A 79 14.47 5.75 -5.79
N VAL A 80 15.37 5.99 -4.83
CA VAL A 80 15.08 6.09 -3.38
C VAL A 80 15.76 7.33 -2.81
N PRO A 81 15.40 7.78 -1.59
CA PRO A 81 16.06 8.89 -0.92
C PRO A 81 17.56 8.64 -0.69
N PRO A 82 18.37 9.69 -0.47
CA PRO A 82 19.76 9.54 -0.11
C PRO A 82 19.98 8.61 1.09
N GLY A 83 21.04 7.81 1.05
CA GLY A 83 21.36 6.82 2.08
C GLY A 83 20.65 5.49 1.94
N PHE A 84 19.63 5.39 1.08
CA PHE A 84 18.97 4.13 0.74
C PHE A 84 19.56 3.49 -0.51
N VAL A 85 19.48 2.17 -0.59
CA VAL A 85 19.88 1.38 -1.76
C VAL A 85 18.75 0.43 -2.15
N VAL A 86 18.67 0.13 -3.46
CA VAL A 86 17.69 -0.79 -4.02
C VAL A 86 18.41 -2.02 -4.58
N GLU A 87 17.89 -3.20 -4.28
CA GLU A 87 18.39 -4.48 -4.76
C GLU A 87 17.25 -5.25 -5.45
N LEU A 88 17.54 -5.87 -6.59
CA LEU A 88 16.62 -6.82 -7.23
C LEU A 88 16.81 -8.19 -6.58
N VAL A 89 15.83 -8.63 -5.81
CA VAL A 89 15.92 -9.87 -5.00
C VAL A 89 15.47 -11.09 -5.78
N ALA A 90 14.38 -10.97 -6.52
CA ALA A 90 13.84 -12.09 -7.29
C ALA A 90 13.17 -11.62 -8.58
N THR A 91 13.20 -12.47 -9.59
CA THR A 91 12.50 -12.34 -10.87
C THR A 91 11.84 -13.68 -11.23
N GLY A 92 11.05 -13.70 -12.31
CA GLY A 92 10.42 -14.92 -12.78
C GLY A 92 9.24 -15.41 -11.93
N LEU A 93 8.67 -14.51 -11.13
CA LEU A 93 7.36 -14.74 -10.58
C LEU A 93 6.29 -14.57 -11.68
N ASP A 94 5.04 -14.91 -11.39
CA ASP A 94 3.93 -14.69 -12.31
C ASP A 94 2.81 -13.90 -11.62
N ASN A 95 2.63 -12.63 -12.02
CA ASN A 95 1.68 -11.72 -11.44
C ASN A 95 1.77 -11.66 -9.89
N PRO A 96 2.96 -11.35 -9.33
CA PRO A 96 3.13 -11.21 -7.89
C PRO A 96 2.32 -10.03 -7.38
N ARG A 97 1.51 -10.31 -6.36
CA ARG A 97 0.60 -9.32 -5.78
C ARG A 97 1.00 -9.02 -4.33
N LEU A 98 0.08 -9.18 -3.40
CA LEU A 98 0.34 -8.94 -1.98
C LEU A 98 1.49 -9.81 -1.48
N ILE A 99 2.31 -9.25 -0.59
CA ILE A 99 3.38 -9.94 0.11
C ILE A 99 3.21 -9.86 1.62
N ARG A 100 3.59 -10.91 2.32
CA ARG A 100 3.68 -10.92 3.80
C ARG A 100 4.98 -11.58 4.22
N VAL A 101 5.62 -11.03 5.23
CA VAL A 101 6.81 -11.62 5.83
C VAL A 101 6.41 -12.45 7.05
N SER A 102 6.79 -13.70 7.04
CA SER A 102 6.56 -14.61 8.17
C SER A 102 7.48 -14.28 9.35
N PRO A 103 7.17 -14.74 10.57
CA PRO A 103 8.05 -14.56 11.72
C PRO A 103 9.42 -15.24 11.60
N SER A 104 9.61 -16.13 10.61
CA SER A 104 10.92 -16.70 10.26
C SER A 104 11.71 -15.85 9.25
N GLY A 105 11.11 -14.77 8.71
CA GLY A 105 11.72 -13.92 7.70
C GLY A 105 11.45 -14.38 6.26
N ASP A 106 10.72 -15.47 6.06
CA ASP A 106 10.35 -15.92 4.71
C ASP A 106 9.26 -15.02 4.13
N VAL A 107 9.39 -14.64 2.85
CA VAL A 107 8.46 -13.77 2.14
C VAL A 107 7.42 -14.61 1.40
N PHE A 108 6.16 -14.50 1.81
CA PHE A 108 5.03 -15.12 1.14
C PHE A 108 4.46 -14.16 0.10
N VAL A 109 4.23 -14.65 -1.11
CA VAL A 109 3.78 -13.86 -2.26
C VAL A 109 2.54 -14.49 -2.85
N ALA A 110 1.45 -13.75 -2.93
CA ALA A 110 0.28 -14.16 -3.69
C ALA A 110 0.54 -13.94 -5.19
N GLU A 111 0.49 -14.98 -5.98
CA GLU A 111 0.47 -14.93 -7.44
C GLU A 111 -0.97 -15.18 -7.90
N SER A 112 -1.75 -14.09 -8.03
CA SER A 112 -3.20 -14.18 -8.21
C SER A 112 -3.61 -14.84 -9.51
N ARG A 113 -2.94 -14.51 -10.64
CA ARG A 113 -3.29 -15.04 -11.96
C ARG A 113 -3.06 -16.56 -12.06
N PRO A 114 -1.89 -17.10 -11.66
CA PRO A 114 -1.68 -18.54 -11.69
C PRO A 114 -2.36 -19.30 -10.54
N GLY A 115 -3.01 -18.60 -9.61
CA GLY A 115 -3.77 -19.23 -8.51
C GLY A 115 -2.88 -19.93 -7.49
N ARG A 116 -1.80 -19.27 -7.02
CA ARG A 116 -0.90 -19.89 -6.05
C ARG A 116 -0.28 -18.88 -5.08
N VAL A 117 0.27 -19.40 -3.99
CA VAL A 117 1.13 -18.66 -3.06
C VAL A 117 2.54 -19.23 -3.16
N ARG A 118 3.50 -18.35 -3.42
CA ARG A 118 4.92 -18.67 -3.31
C ARG A 118 5.47 -18.26 -1.96
N VAL A 119 6.54 -18.96 -1.56
CA VAL A 119 7.35 -18.57 -0.42
C VAL A 119 8.80 -18.43 -0.87
N LEU A 120 9.42 -17.30 -0.51
CA LEU A 120 10.80 -16.97 -0.82
C LEU A 120 11.58 -16.90 0.50
N ARG A 121 12.57 -17.77 0.67
CA ARG A 121 13.57 -17.62 1.70
C ARG A 121 14.69 -16.77 1.16
N LEU A 122 14.78 -15.55 1.66
CA LEU A 122 15.77 -14.59 1.21
C LEU A 122 17.16 -15.08 1.61
N ALA A 123 18.09 -15.04 0.66
CA ALA A 123 19.49 -15.33 0.96
C ALA A 123 20.14 -14.12 1.65
N GLN A 124 21.26 -14.36 2.34
CA GLN A 124 22.15 -13.28 2.77
C GLN A 124 22.65 -12.51 1.53
N ALA A 125 23.16 -11.30 1.74
CA ALA A 125 23.54 -10.36 0.69
C ALA A 125 24.23 -11.02 -0.52
N GLY A 126 23.65 -10.82 -1.72
CA GLY A 126 24.17 -11.34 -3.00
C GLY A 126 23.82 -12.79 -3.36
N GLY A 127 23.14 -13.52 -2.47
CA GLY A 127 22.69 -14.90 -2.75
C GLY A 127 21.35 -14.95 -3.49
N LYS A 128 21.10 -16.06 -4.21
CA LYS A 128 19.78 -16.31 -4.82
C LYS A 128 18.81 -16.81 -3.74
N PRO A 129 17.53 -16.31 -3.73
CA PRO A 129 16.53 -16.81 -2.81
C PRO A 129 16.13 -18.26 -3.16
N ASP A 130 15.78 -19.06 -2.15
CA ASP A 130 15.06 -20.33 -2.34
C ASP A 130 13.59 -20.01 -2.54
N ILE A 131 13.06 -20.27 -3.74
CA ILE A 131 11.68 -19.94 -4.13
C ILE A 131 10.89 -21.22 -4.32
N ARG A 132 9.82 -21.40 -3.56
CA ARG A 132 8.96 -22.59 -3.62
C ARG A 132 7.49 -22.21 -3.76
N ILE A 133 6.68 -23.15 -4.25
CA ILE A 133 5.23 -23.05 -4.18
C ILE A 133 4.81 -23.53 -2.78
N PHE A 134 4.17 -22.62 -2.02
CA PHE A 134 3.58 -22.97 -0.74
C PHE A 134 2.20 -23.62 -0.92
N ALA A 135 1.34 -23.03 -1.77
CA ALA A 135 0.03 -23.55 -2.08
C ALA A 135 -0.33 -23.26 -3.55
N ALA A 136 -1.08 -24.14 -4.18
CA ALA A 136 -1.56 -24.03 -5.58
C ALA A 136 -3.05 -24.31 -5.66
N ASP A 137 -3.61 -24.21 -6.87
CA ASP A 137 -5.01 -24.46 -7.18
C ASP A 137 -5.98 -23.55 -6.39
N LEU A 138 -5.56 -22.30 -6.20
CA LEU A 138 -6.29 -21.25 -5.49
C LEU A 138 -7.06 -20.38 -6.48
N TYR A 139 -8.20 -19.81 -6.04
CA TYR A 139 -9.00 -18.94 -6.90
C TYR A 139 -8.61 -17.46 -6.73
N GLN A 140 -7.65 -16.99 -7.52
CA GLN A 140 -7.14 -15.61 -7.49
C GLN A 140 -6.77 -15.16 -6.06
N PRO A 141 -5.82 -15.84 -5.39
CA PRO A 141 -5.42 -15.49 -4.03
C PRO A 141 -4.83 -14.07 -4.01
N PHE A 142 -5.10 -13.33 -2.94
CA PHE A 142 -4.53 -12.02 -2.74
C PHE A 142 -4.03 -11.83 -1.29
N GLY A 143 -4.92 -11.78 -0.31
CA GLY A 143 -4.59 -11.58 1.09
C GLY A 143 -3.88 -12.78 1.70
N ILE A 144 -2.88 -12.52 2.54
CA ILE A 144 -2.15 -13.53 3.31
C ILE A 144 -2.00 -13.01 4.74
N ALA A 145 -2.25 -13.85 5.74
CA ALA A 145 -1.98 -13.51 7.13
C ALA A 145 -1.58 -14.74 7.95
N PHE A 146 -0.82 -14.50 9.03
CA PHE A 146 -0.39 -15.53 9.96
C PHE A 146 -1.23 -15.49 11.24
N TRP A 147 -1.69 -16.64 11.74
CA TRP A 147 -2.49 -16.70 12.95
C TRP A 147 -2.05 -17.83 13.90
N PRO A 148 -2.05 -17.60 15.26
CA PRO A 148 -2.24 -16.29 15.89
C PRO A 148 -1.14 -15.29 15.50
N PRO A 149 -1.41 -13.97 15.61
CA PRO A 149 -0.37 -12.95 15.43
C PRO A 149 0.80 -13.18 16.40
N GLY A 150 2.01 -12.78 15.99
CA GLY A 150 3.20 -12.91 16.82
C GLY A 150 4.20 -13.96 16.33
N PRO A 151 5.14 -14.40 17.18
CA PRO A 151 6.32 -15.15 16.74
C PRO A 151 6.07 -16.62 16.40
N SER A 152 4.92 -17.17 16.79
CA SER A 152 4.63 -18.61 16.67
C SER A 152 3.24 -18.89 16.08
N PRO A 153 2.97 -18.46 14.85
CA PRO A 153 1.70 -18.76 14.17
C PRO A 153 1.55 -20.26 13.92
N ARG A 154 0.31 -20.72 13.98
CA ARG A 154 -0.08 -22.10 13.70
C ARG A 154 -0.71 -22.29 12.33
N TYR A 155 -1.12 -21.20 11.71
CA TYR A 155 -1.77 -21.21 10.39
C TYR A 155 -1.30 -20.05 9.52
N VAL A 156 -1.26 -20.30 8.21
CA VAL A 156 -1.25 -19.28 7.16
C VAL A 156 -2.66 -19.22 6.59
N TYR A 157 -3.28 -18.05 6.64
CA TYR A 157 -4.57 -17.77 6.01
C TYR A 157 -4.33 -17.15 4.65
N VAL A 158 -5.15 -17.55 3.68
CA VAL A 158 -5.15 -17.02 2.33
C VAL A 158 -6.57 -16.60 1.95
N ALA A 159 -6.73 -15.34 1.55
CA ALA A 159 -7.98 -14.84 1.02
C ALA A 159 -7.98 -14.98 -0.51
N ASN A 160 -8.81 -15.89 -1.00
CA ASN A 160 -9.18 -16.02 -2.39
C ASN A 160 -10.28 -14.99 -2.73
N THR A 161 -10.56 -14.78 -4.01
CA THR A 161 -11.69 -13.92 -4.42
C THR A 161 -13.02 -14.35 -3.79
N ASP A 162 -13.25 -15.65 -3.61
CA ASP A 162 -14.54 -16.23 -3.19
C ASP A 162 -14.54 -16.88 -1.80
N SER A 163 -13.40 -16.94 -1.14
CA SER A 163 -13.26 -17.67 0.12
C SER A 163 -12.06 -17.18 0.95
N VAL A 164 -12.07 -17.53 2.23
CA VAL A 164 -10.86 -17.53 3.06
C VAL A 164 -10.56 -18.97 3.45
N ILE A 165 -9.36 -19.42 3.18
CA ILE A 165 -8.85 -20.73 3.56
C ILE A 165 -7.64 -20.57 4.47
N ARG A 166 -7.30 -21.60 5.24
CA ARG A 166 -6.08 -21.64 6.04
C ARG A 166 -5.35 -22.96 5.88
N PHE A 167 -4.05 -22.89 6.06
CA PHE A 167 -3.16 -24.05 6.02
C PHE A 167 -2.46 -24.20 7.38
N PRO A 168 -2.38 -25.41 7.96
CA PRO A 168 -1.51 -25.66 9.11
C PRO A 168 -0.07 -25.26 8.77
N TYR A 169 0.57 -24.52 9.70
CA TYR A 169 1.88 -23.91 9.50
C TYR A 169 2.72 -24.00 10.76
N ARG A 170 3.99 -24.27 10.62
CA ARG A 170 5.01 -24.13 11.65
C ARG A 170 6.02 -23.10 11.21
N ARG A 171 6.52 -22.30 12.12
CA ARG A 171 7.54 -21.28 11.83
C ARG A 171 8.69 -21.87 11.00
N GLY A 172 8.94 -21.29 9.83
CA GLY A 172 9.98 -21.71 8.90
C GLY A 172 9.57 -22.78 7.87
N ASP A 173 8.32 -23.22 7.87
CA ASP A 173 7.82 -24.15 6.85
C ASP A 173 7.76 -23.47 5.49
N LEU A 174 8.29 -24.12 4.46
CA LEU A 174 8.21 -23.70 3.05
C LEU A 174 7.12 -24.45 2.27
N LYS A 175 6.33 -25.26 2.96
CA LYS A 175 5.13 -25.96 2.48
C LYS A 175 4.15 -26.13 3.64
N PRO A 176 2.86 -26.27 3.37
CA PRO A 176 1.87 -26.51 4.43
C PRO A 176 2.20 -27.78 5.23
N ALA A 177 1.93 -27.75 6.53
CA ALA A 177 2.06 -28.92 7.41
C ALA A 177 0.86 -29.88 7.32
N GLY A 178 -0.19 -29.51 6.58
CA GLY A 178 -1.39 -30.31 6.37
C GLY A 178 -2.31 -29.71 5.28
N PRO A 179 -3.45 -30.33 5.02
CA PRO A 179 -4.39 -29.88 3.99
C PRO A 179 -5.00 -28.51 4.31
N ALA A 180 -5.52 -27.84 3.28
CA ALA A 180 -6.27 -26.60 3.43
C ALA A 180 -7.59 -26.83 4.15
N GLU A 181 -7.97 -25.86 5.00
CA GLU A 181 -9.26 -25.80 5.66
C GLU A 181 -10.01 -24.55 5.20
N THR A 182 -11.26 -24.67 4.74
CA THR A 182 -12.11 -23.53 4.41
C THR A 182 -12.60 -22.85 5.70
N VAL A 183 -12.34 -21.56 5.85
CA VAL A 183 -12.72 -20.76 7.01
C VAL A 183 -13.96 -19.92 6.70
N VAL A 184 -13.97 -19.25 5.55
CA VAL A 184 -15.11 -18.49 5.04
C VAL A 184 -15.37 -18.95 3.62
N SER A 185 -16.59 -19.38 3.34
CA SER A 185 -17.12 -19.66 2.00
C SER A 185 -17.94 -18.47 1.50
N ASP A 186 -18.29 -18.50 0.21
CA ASP A 186 -19.31 -17.65 -0.39
C ASP A 186 -19.04 -16.13 -0.31
N LEU A 187 -17.78 -15.72 -0.35
CA LEU A 187 -17.44 -14.32 -0.67
C LEU A 187 -17.86 -14.06 -2.13
N PRO A 188 -18.45 -12.87 -2.41
CA PRO A 188 -19.06 -12.62 -3.72
C PRO A 188 -18.01 -12.56 -4.85
N ARG A 189 -18.23 -13.30 -5.95
CA ARG A 189 -17.40 -13.33 -7.16
C ARG A 189 -17.74 -12.19 -8.12
N GLY A 190 -16.81 -11.87 -9.02
CA GLY A 190 -16.94 -10.81 -10.04
C GLY A 190 -16.65 -9.42 -9.46
N GLY A 191 -16.54 -8.39 -10.30
CA GLY A 191 -16.10 -7.05 -9.90
C GLY A 191 -14.66 -7.04 -9.42
N HIS A 192 -14.34 -6.25 -8.39
CA HIS A 192 -13.01 -6.27 -7.79
C HIS A 192 -12.72 -7.63 -7.16
N SER A 193 -11.63 -8.25 -7.58
CA SER A 193 -11.25 -9.61 -7.18
C SER A 193 -10.43 -9.67 -5.90
N THR A 194 -9.75 -8.58 -5.55
CA THR A 194 -8.89 -8.54 -4.37
C THR A 194 -9.69 -8.71 -3.08
N ARG A 195 -9.15 -9.54 -2.18
CA ARG A 195 -9.60 -9.74 -0.81
C ARG A 195 -8.36 -9.71 0.06
N ASP A 196 -8.21 -8.69 0.89
CA ASP A 196 -7.17 -8.75 1.92
C ASP A 196 -7.76 -9.19 3.24
N LEU A 197 -6.92 -9.73 4.11
CA LEU A 197 -7.30 -10.10 5.46
C LEU A 197 -6.20 -9.73 6.46
N VAL A 198 -6.63 -9.27 7.63
CA VAL A 198 -5.75 -9.01 8.78
C VAL A 198 -6.42 -9.51 10.06
N PHE A 199 -5.61 -9.77 11.08
CA PHE A 199 -6.10 -10.10 12.41
C PHE A 199 -5.91 -8.92 13.36
N SER A 200 -6.83 -8.76 14.34
CA SER A 200 -6.56 -7.90 15.50
C SER A 200 -5.31 -8.38 16.25
N GLU A 201 -4.65 -7.48 16.97
CA GLU A 201 -3.41 -7.81 17.70
C GLU A 201 -3.58 -8.98 18.70
N ASP A 202 -4.74 -9.04 19.35
CA ASP A 202 -5.10 -10.14 20.26
C ASP A 202 -5.47 -11.44 19.54
N GLY A 203 -5.53 -11.42 18.20
CA GLY A 203 -5.87 -12.57 17.37
C GLY A 203 -7.32 -13.02 17.47
N THR A 204 -8.21 -12.27 18.13
CA THR A 204 -9.62 -12.68 18.34
C THR A 204 -10.55 -12.33 17.19
N ARG A 205 -10.16 -11.41 16.31
CA ARG A 205 -10.91 -10.95 15.14
C ARG A 205 -10.09 -11.06 13.87
N MET A 206 -10.76 -11.52 12.81
CA MET A 206 -10.29 -11.50 11.44
C MET A 206 -11.11 -10.48 10.66
N PHE A 207 -10.46 -9.54 9.98
CA PHE A 207 -11.09 -8.55 9.11
C PHE A 207 -10.82 -8.94 7.66
N VAL A 208 -11.86 -8.93 6.82
CA VAL A 208 -11.77 -9.27 5.40
C VAL A 208 -12.37 -8.13 4.57
N SER A 209 -11.61 -7.63 3.60
CA SER A 209 -12.10 -6.60 2.67
C SER A 209 -12.80 -7.21 1.47
N VAL A 210 -13.86 -6.56 1.00
CA VAL A 210 -14.58 -6.95 -0.21
C VAL A 210 -14.87 -5.70 -1.05
N GLY A 211 -14.18 -5.56 -2.18
CA GLY A 211 -14.38 -4.44 -3.10
C GLY A 211 -15.71 -4.47 -3.83
N SER A 212 -16.08 -3.35 -4.43
CA SER A 212 -17.34 -3.19 -5.16
C SER A 212 -17.43 -4.09 -6.41
N ARG A 213 -18.65 -4.28 -6.91
CA ARG A 213 -18.85 -5.00 -8.18
C ARG A 213 -18.57 -4.14 -9.40
N SER A 214 -18.81 -2.84 -9.27
CA SER A 214 -18.80 -1.89 -10.38
C SER A 214 -18.08 -0.60 -10.01
N ASN A 215 -17.92 0.29 -10.96
CA ASN A 215 -17.23 1.56 -10.76
C ASN A 215 -18.01 2.52 -9.83
N ALA A 216 -19.28 2.80 -10.17
CA ALA A 216 -20.09 3.81 -9.48
C ALA A 216 -21.50 3.30 -9.11
N GLY A 217 -21.64 1.98 -8.93
CA GLY A 217 -22.93 1.36 -8.61
C GLY A 217 -23.94 1.45 -9.77
N GLU A 218 -23.53 1.18 -11.00
CA GLU A 218 -24.33 1.36 -12.23
C GLU A 218 -25.63 0.55 -12.27
N ARG A 219 -25.72 -0.49 -11.47
CA ARG A 219 -27.00 -1.18 -11.25
C ARG A 219 -27.73 -0.53 -10.09
N LYS A 220 -29.08 -0.51 -10.10
CA LYS A 220 -29.89 -0.10 -8.95
C LYS A 220 -29.61 -1.03 -7.77
N ILE A 221 -28.64 -0.69 -6.96
CA ILE A 221 -28.25 -1.45 -5.77
C ILE A 221 -28.71 -0.62 -4.57
N TYR A 222 -29.76 -1.10 -3.93
CA TYR A 222 -30.17 -0.57 -2.64
C TYR A 222 -29.23 -1.11 -1.58
N ALA A 223 -28.40 -0.24 -1.00
CA ALA A 223 -27.42 -0.60 0.02
C ALA A 223 -26.59 -1.86 -0.33
N PRO A 224 -25.45 -1.71 -1.04
CA PRO A 224 -24.64 -2.86 -1.51
C PRO A 224 -24.14 -3.79 -0.39
N TRP A 225 -24.18 -3.32 0.86
CA TRP A 225 -23.87 -4.10 2.06
C TRP A 225 -25.08 -4.79 2.69
N GLN A 226 -26.31 -4.39 2.34
CA GLN A 226 -27.56 -4.99 2.84
C GLN A 226 -28.17 -6.01 1.85
N SER A 227 -27.77 -5.94 0.58
CA SER A 227 -28.15 -6.95 -0.40
C SER A 227 -27.25 -8.17 -0.25
N ASP A 228 -27.65 -9.30 -0.85
CA ASP A 228 -26.86 -10.54 -0.96
C ASP A 228 -25.47 -10.34 -1.59
N GLU A 229 -25.18 -9.11 -2.06
CA GLU A 229 -23.89 -8.79 -2.68
C GLU A 229 -22.76 -8.62 -1.69
N GLY A 230 -22.99 -8.13 -0.45
CA GLY A 230 -21.98 -8.02 0.60
C GLY A 230 -20.67 -7.36 0.17
N ARG A 231 -20.73 -6.19 -0.51
CA ARG A 231 -19.59 -5.55 -1.19
C ARG A 231 -19.34 -4.11 -0.75
N ALA A 232 -18.18 -3.55 -1.14
CA ALA A 232 -17.72 -2.22 -0.79
C ALA A 232 -17.66 -2.03 0.73
N LEU A 233 -17.03 -2.99 1.42
CA LEU A 233 -17.08 -3.09 2.87
C LEU A 233 -15.86 -3.86 3.45
N VAL A 234 -15.73 -3.78 4.76
CA VAL A 234 -14.91 -4.68 5.57
C VAL A 234 -15.84 -5.48 6.47
N ILE A 235 -15.63 -6.79 6.52
CA ILE A 235 -16.37 -7.74 7.36
C ILE A 235 -15.44 -8.23 8.47
N ALA A 236 -15.95 -8.35 9.69
CA ALA A 236 -15.26 -8.97 10.80
C ALA A 236 -15.82 -10.38 11.07
N PHE A 237 -14.92 -11.30 11.41
CA PHE A 237 -15.21 -12.69 11.79
C PHE A 237 -14.39 -13.06 13.04
N THR A 238 -14.70 -14.19 13.65
CA THR A 238 -13.70 -14.90 14.46
C THR A 238 -12.64 -15.53 13.56
N PRO A 239 -11.48 -15.96 14.07
CA PRO A 239 -10.48 -16.67 13.27
C PRO A 239 -11.02 -17.95 12.61
N GLU A 240 -12.06 -18.56 13.18
CA GLU A 240 -12.74 -19.75 12.62
C GLU A 240 -13.80 -19.40 11.56
N GLY A 241 -13.91 -18.12 11.16
CA GLY A 241 -14.88 -17.65 10.17
C GLY A 241 -16.32 -17.52 10.66
N LYS A 242 -16.52 -17.55 11.98
CA LYS A 242 -17.85 -17.40 12.62
C LYS A 242 -18.10 -15.95 13.00
N ASP A 243 -19.32 -15.67 13.54
CA ASP A 243 -19.72 -14.36 14.05
C ASP A 243 -19.50 -13.23 13.03
N ARG A 244 -19.98 -13.46 11.79
CA ARG A 244 -19.90 -12.49 10.68
C ARG A 244 -20.60 -11.19 11.04
N ARG A 245 -19.87 -10.06 11.01
CA ARG A 245 -20.39 -8.72 11.29
C ARG A 245 -19.91 -7.72 10.25
N LEU A 246 -20.79 -6.82 9.81
CA LEU A 246 -20.37 -5.64 9.07
C LEU A 246 -19.50 -4.77 9.97
N TYR A 247 -18.26 -4.50 9.53
CA TYR A 247 -17.35 -3.67 10.29
C TYR A 247 -17.37 -2.22 9.79
N ALA A 248 -17.23 -2.01 8.48
CA ALA A 248 -17.34 -0.69 7.85
C ALA A 248 -17.89 -0.84 6.42
N THR A 249 -18.50 0.21 5.88
CA THR A 249 -19.19 0.21 4.57
C THR A 249 -18.83 1.43 3.74
N GLY A 250 -19.14 1.39 2.45
CA GLY A 250 -18.89 2.50 1.54
C GLY A 250 -17.42 2.67 1.14
N LEU A 251 -16.58 1.67 1.38
CA LEU A 251 -15.21 1.58 0.91
C LEU A 251 -15.20 0.93 -0.47
N ARG A 252 -15.17 1.74 -1.54
CA ARG A 252 -15.33 1.22 -2.91
C ARG A 252 -14.46 0.01 -3.20
N ASN A 253 -13.17 0.11 -2.95
CA ASN A 253 -12.24 -1.01 -3.09
C ASN A 253 -11.10 -0.88 -2.09
N CYS A 254 -11.32 -1.38 -0.88
CA CYS A 254 -10.30 -1.55 0.15
C CYS A 254 -9.39 -2.70 -0.30
N VAL A 255 -8.20 -2.41 -0.80
CA VAL A 255 -7.31 -3.38 -1.43
C VAL A 255 -6.33 -3.96 -0.44
N GLY A 256 -5.55 -3.11 0.24
CA GLY A 256 -4.56 -3.54 1.22
C GLY A 256 -4.93 -3.09 2.63
N MET A 257 -4.85 -3.97 3.59
CA MET A 257 -5.12 -3.68 4.99
C MET A 257 -3.89 -3.91 5.87
N ALA A 258 -3.79 -3.11 6.93
CA ALA A 258 -2.82 -3.31 7.99
C ALA A 258 -3.44 -2.97 9.35
N VAL A 259 -2.92 -3.57 10.41
CA VAL A 259 -3.25 -3.18 11.79
C VAL A 259 -2.11 -2.33 12.33
N GLN A 260 -2.45 -1.15 12.86
CA GLN A 260 -1.48 -0.25 13.46
C GLN A 260 -0.95 -0.85 14.77
N PRO A 261 0.36 -1.16 14.88
CA PRO A 261 0.87 -1.96 15.99
C PRO A 261 0.76 -1.31 17.38
N ARG A 262 0.58 0.03 17.44
CA ARG A 262 0.52 0.76 18.73
C ARG A 262 -0.91 1.02 19.20
N THR A 263 -1.87 1.05 18.30
CA THR A 263 -3.28 1.40 18.60
C THR A 263 -4.24 0.25 18.37
N GLY A 264 -3.83 -0.78 17.60
CA GLY A 264 -4.71 -1.87 17.18
C GLY A 264 -5.75 -1.47 16.11
N GLU A 265 -5.72 -0.23 15.62
CA GLU A 265 -6.66 0.25 14.59
C GLU A 265 -6.41 -0.43 13.25
N VAL A 266 -7.48 -0.85 12.61
CA VAL A 266 -7.43 -1.38 11.24
C VAL A 266 -7.34 -0.22 10.26
N TRP A 267 -6.41 -0.31 9.32
CA TRP A 267 -6.24 0.67 8.24
C TRP A 267 -6.47 0.01 6.89
N CYS A 268 -6.88 0.82 5.91
CA CYS A 268 -7.09 0.38 4.54
C CYS A 268 -6.59 1.40 3.52
N SER A 269 -6.01 0.86 2.45
CA SER A 269 -5.71 1.55 1.19
C SER A 269 -6.86 1.35 0.22
N VAL A 270 -7.49 2.42 -0.25
CA VAL A 270 -8.73 2.39 -1.01
C VAL A 270 -8.57 3.03 -2.38
N ASN A 271 -9.01 2.29 -3.41
CA ASN A 271 -9.14 2.84 -4.75
C ASN A 271 -10.55 3.37 -4.96
N GLU A 272 -10.65 4.66 -5.27
CA GLU A 272 -11.90 5.34 -5.55
C GLU A 272 -12.36 5.21 -7.02
N ARG A 273 -13.53 5.77 -7.29
CA ARG A 273 -14.19 5.64 -8.59
C ARG A 273 -13.52 6.46 -9.69
N ASP A 274 -13.63 5.91 -10.91
CA ASP A 274 -13.18 6.53 -12.14
C ASP A 274 -14.31 7.31 -12.85
N GLY A 275 -13.95 8.17 -13.81
CA GLY A 275 -14.87 8.77 -14.75
C GLY A 275 -15.49 10.09 -14.28
N LEU A 276 -14.82 10.83 -13.38
CA LEU A 276 -15.17 12.21 -13.01
C LEU A 276 -14.13 13.25 -13.43
N GLY A 277 -13.16 12.86 -14.23
CA GLY A 277 -12.03 13.67 -14.69
C GLY A 277 -10.70 13.18 -14.13
N ASP A 278 -9.61 13.82 -14.55
CA ASP A 278 -8.25 13.42 -14.21
C ASP A 278 -7.94 13.56 -12.68
N ASP A 279 -8.50 14.60 -12.06
CA ASP A 279 -8.16 14.99 -10.69
C ASP A 279 -9.27 14.69 -9.67
N LEU A 280 -10.21 13.77 -10.03
CA LEU A 280 -11.31 13.34 -9.17
C LEU A 280 -11.71 11.87 -9.46
N VAL A 281 -11.86 10.98 -8.48
CA VAL A 281 -11.84 11.16 -7.03
C VAL A 281 -10.45 10.77 -6.50
N PRO A 282 -9.92 11.45 -5.48
CA PRO A 282 -8.71 11.01 -4.80
C PRO A 282 -8.84 9.58 -4.26
N ASP A 283 -7.84 8.73 -4.52
CA ASP A 283 -7.63 7.53 -3.73
C ASP A 283 -7.28 7.91 -2.29
N PHE A 284 -7.32 7.00 -1.34
CA PHE A 284 -7.00 7.34 0.03
C PHE A 284 -6.48 6.18 0.88
N VAL A 285 -5.79 6.51 1.96
CA VAL A 285 -5.47 5.61 3.06
C VAL A 285 -6.18 6.11 4.32
N THR A 286 -6.84 5.22 5.04
CA THR A 286 -7.65 5.60 6.19
C THR A 286 -7.73 4.50 7.26
N ARG A 287 -7.98 4.94 8.50
CA ARG A 287 -8.43 4.06 9.57
C ARG A 287 -9.84 3.56 9.26
N VAL A 288 -10.03 2.28 9.36
CA VAL A 288 -11.35 1.65 9.18
C VAL A 288 -12.03 1.55 10.54
N ARG A 289 -13.01 2.41 10.81
CA ARG A 289 -13.69 2.46 12.11
C ARG A 289 -14.96 1.61 12.11
N ALA A 290 -15.22 0.93 13.22
CA ALA A 290 -16.42 0.11 13.37
C ALA A 290 -17.70 0.97 13.19
N GLY A 291 -18.61 0.51 12.33
CA GLY A 291 -19.85 1.19 12.00
C GLY A 291 -19.72 2.40 11.07
N ALA A 292 -18.50 2.74 10.62
CA ALA A 292 -18.28 3.87 9.73
C ALA A 292 -18.81 3.61 8.31
N PHE A 293 -19.23 4.70 7.65
CA PHE A 293 -19.64 4.73 6.25
C PHE A 293 -18.77 5.73 5.48
N TYR A 294 -18.09 5.28 4.41
CA TYR A 294 -17.14 6.08 3.64
C TYR A 294 -17.69 6.63 2.32
N GLY A 295 -18.98 6.45 2.07
CA GLY A 295 -19.73 7.19 1.04
C GLY A 295 -20.14 6.40 -0.18
N TRP A 296 -19.25 5.56 -0.76
CA TRP A 296 -19.57 4.85 -2.01
C TRP A 296 -20.85 3.99 -1.88
N PRO A 297 -21.78 3.99 -2.85
CA PRO A 297 -21.70 4.60 -4.19
C PRO A 297 -22.29 6.02 -4.28
N TRP A 298 -22.85 6.60 -3.23
CA TRP A 298 -23.60 7.84 -3.28
C TRP A 298 -22.79 9.10 -3.04
N PHE A 299 -21.73 8.95 -2.26
CA PHE A 299 -20.85 10.06 -1.85
C PHE A 299 -19.39 9.63 -1.98
N TYR A 300 -18.49 10.62 -2.06
CA TYR A 300 -17.05 10.47 -2.01
C TYR A 300 -16.44 11.56 -1.12
N ILE A 301 -15.34 11.24 -0.47
CA ILE A 301 -14.52 12.13 0.37
C ILE A 301 -15.40 13.06 1.22
N GLY A 302 -16.11 12.48 2.20
CA GLY A 302 -17.13 13.18 2.97
C GLY A 302 -18.45 13.29 2.20
N GLY A 303 -19.21 14.35 2.46
CA GLY A 303 -20.56 14.53 1.89
C GLY A 303 -20.62 15.03 0.45
N ASN A 304 -19.55 14.85 -0.38
CA ASN A 304 -19.60 15.19 -1.78
C ASN A 304 -20.43 14.15 -2.55
N GLU A 305 -21.52 14.59 -3.15
CA GLU A 305 -22.48 13.71 -3.81
C GLU A 305 -21.97 13.25 -5.18
N ASP A 306 -22.04 11.94 -5.45
CA ASP A 306 -21.76 11.44 -6.81
C ASP A 306 -22.83 11.96 -7.77
N PRO A 307 -22.47 12.66 -8.86
CA PRO A 307 -23.42 13.28 -9.77
C PRO A 307 -24.37 12.30 -10.45
N ARG A 308 -24.00 10.99 -10.54
CA ARG A 308 -24.88 9.95 -11.09
C ARG A 308 -25.92 9.46 -10.07
N ARG A 309 -25.75 9.82 -8.79
CA ARG A 309 -26.55 9.38 -7.66
C ARG A 309 -27.21 10.53 -6.91
N ALA A 310 -27.17 11.72 -7.51
CA ALA A 310 -27.66 12.94 -6.91
C ALA A 310 -29.10 12.78 -6.40
N GLY A 311 -29.34 13.12 -5.14
CA GLY A 311 -30.64 13.04 -4.48
C GLY A 311 -31.11 11.66 -4.04
N GLU A 312 -30.34 10.55 -4.30
CA GLU A 312 -30.80 9.21 -3.96
C GLU A 312 -30.79 8.92 -2.46
N GLN A 313 -29.81 9.43 -1.70
CA GLN A 313 -29.64 9.11 -0.27
C GLN A 313 -29.29 10.33 0.59
N PRO A 314 -30.09 11.40 0.59
CA PRO A 314 -29.73 12.66 1.26
C PRO A 314 -29.49 12.51 2.77
N THR A 315 -30.17 11.56 3.41
CA THR A 315 -30.03 11.29 4.86
C THR A 315 -28.69 10.67 5.26
N LEU A 316 -27.97 10.06 4.31
CA LEU A 316 -26.66 9.48 4.57
C LEU A 316 -25.53 10.49 4.48
N ARG A 317 -25.74 11.66 3.88
CA ARG A 317 -24.72 12.68 3.63
C ARG A 317 -23.92 13.06 4.87
N SER A 318 -24.59 13.32 5.97
CA SER A 318 -23.96 13.71 7.24
C SER A 318 -23.25 12.57 7.98
N ARG A 319 -23.46 11.32 7.52
CA ARG A 319 -22.85 10.13 8.11
C ARG A 319 -21.56 9.72 7.42
N VAL A 320 -21.21 10.34 6.30
CA VAL A 320 -20.02 9.97 5.52
C VAL A 320 -18.76 10.40 6.26
N SER A 321 -17.92 9.44 6.56
CA SER A 321 -16.59 9.66 7.14
C SER A 321 -15.65 10.25 6.09
N VAL A 322 -14.89 11.28 6.46
CA VAL A 322 -13.80 11.79 5.64
C VAL A 322 -12.57 10.89 5.88
N PRO A 323 -11.92 10.40 4.81
CA PRO A 323 -10.68 9.62 4.95
C PRO A 323 -9.53 10.43 5.56
N ASP A 324 -8.59 9.73 6.19
CA ASP A 324 -7.49 10.36 6.92
C ASP A 324 -6.41 10.97 6.00
N VAL A 325 -6.07 10.31 4.89
CA VAL A 325 -5.01 10.74 3.96
C VAL A 325 -5.48 10.59 2.53
N LEU A 326 -5.71 11.71 1.85
CA LEU A 326 -6.06 11.73 0.43
C LEU A 326 -4.81 11.64 -0.43
N LEU A 327 -4.88 10.84 -1.48
CA LEU A 327 -3.79 10.56 -2.40
C LEU A 327 -4.09 11.16 -3.77
N GLN A 328 -3.09 11.27 -4.63
CA GLN A 328 -3.33 11.64 -6.03
C GLN A 328 -4.38 10.72 -6.64
N PRO A 329 -5.41 11.26 -7.31
CA PRO A 329 -6.47 10.47 -7.94
C PRO A 329 -5.93 9.42 -8.89
N HIS A 330 -6.62 8.28 -8.94
CA HIS A 330 -6.29 7.17 -9.84
C HIS A 330 -4.91 6.53 -9.62
N SER A 331 -4.24 6.81 -8.49
CA SER A 331 -2.94 6.21 -8.15
C SER A 331 -2.99 4.69 -8.01
N ALA A 332 -4.18 4.14 -7.80
CA ALA A 332 -4.44 2.73 -7.53
C ALA A 332 -3.59 2.23 -6.36
N SER A 333 -3.81 2.83 -5.18
CA SER A 333 -3.13 2.43 -3.96
C SER A 333 -3.50 1.01 -3.57
N MET A 334 -2.49 0.14 -3.37
CA MET A 334 -2.64 -1.30 -3.20
C MET A 334 -2.32 -1.71 -1.77
N GLU A 335 -1.27 -2.48 -1.54
CA GLU A 335 -0.88 -2.92 -0.21
C GLU A 335 -0.23 -1.79 0.58
N MET A 336 -0.35 -1.87 1.91
CA MET A 336 0.28 -0.96 2.86
C MET A 336 0.86 -1.72 4.06
N THR A 337 1.88 -1.14 4.69
CA THR A 337 2.50 -1.69 5.89
C THR A 337 2.98 -0.58 6.82
N PHE A 338 2.89 -0.80 8.14
CA PHE A 338 3.53 0.08 9.13
C PHE A 338 5.01 -0.26 9.27
N TYR A 339 5.85 0.76 9.36
CA TYR A 339 7.28 0.58 9.56
C TYR A 339 7.64 0.68 11.05
N ASN A 340 7.97 -0.45 11.67
CA ASN A 340 8.33 -0.51 13.09
C ASN A 340 9.68 -1.21 13.31
N SER A 341 10.63 -0.98 12.41
CA SER A 341 11.98 -1.55 12.51
C SER A 341 13.02 -0.44 12.71
N ASP A 342 14.24 -0.84 13.02
CA ASP A 342 15.36 0.04 13.32
C ASP A 342 16.36 0.18 12.15
N GLN A 343 16.12 -0.48 11.02
CA GLN A 343 17.03 -0.46 9.89
C GLN A 343 17.00 0.87 9.14
N PHE A 344 15.82 1.51 9.04
CA PHE A 344 15.69 2.87 8.51
C PHE A 344 15.92 3.91 9.62
N PRO A 345 16.27 5.16 9.27
CA PRO A 345 16.35 6.24 10.23
C PRO A 345 15.13 6.36 11.15
N ALA A 346 15.32 6.85 12.37
CA ALA A 346 14.30 6.87 13.41
C ALA A 346 13.01 7.60 13.01
N GLU A 347 13.12 8.61 12.13
CA GLU A 347 11.98 9.38 11.62
C GLU A 347 11.01 8.59 10.72
N TYR A 348 11.40 7.39 10.28
CA TYR A 348 10.53 6.48 9.52
C TYR A 348 9.66 5.60 10.41
N ARG A 349 10.05 5.48 11.69
CA ARG A 349 9.40 4.55 12.61
C ARG A 349 7.99 5.02 12.98
N GLY A 350 7.03 4.14 12.80
CA GLY A 350 5.60 4.40 13.03
C GLY A 350 4.85 4.86 11.78
N ASP A 351 5.54 5.29 10.73
CA ASP A 351 4.93 5.70 9.47
C ASP A 351 4.44 4.50 8.65
N VAL A 352 3.65 4.79 7.61
CA VAL A 352 3.08 3.80 6.70
C VAL A 352 3.76 3.88 5.35
N PHE A 353 4.11 2.73 4.78
CA PHE A 353 4.46 2.62 3.35
C PHE A 353 3.27 2.04 2.60
N ALA A 354 2.94 2.63 1.43
CA ALA A 354 1.88 2.18 0.55
C ALA A 354 2.37 2.09 -0.90
N ALA A 355 2.03 0.98 -1.56
CA ALA A 355 2.38 0.76 -2.97
C ALA A 355 1.28 1.31 -3.88
N PHE A 356 1.65 2.13 -4.87
CA PHE A 356 0.76 2.68 -5.88
C PHE A 356 1.00 1.97 -7.21
N HIS A 357 -0.01 1.25 -7.68
CA HIS A 357 0.06 0.45 -8.90
C HIS A 357 0.05 1.29 -10.18
N GLY A 358 -0.51 2.47 -10.10
CA GLY A 358 -0.51 3.47 -11.16
C GLY A 358 -1.79 3.57 -11.96
N SER A 359 -1.99 4.75 -12.53
CA SER A 359 -3.24 5.18 -13.17
C SER A 359 -3.49 4.54 -14.54
N TRP A 360 -4.78 4.37 -14.84
CA TRP A 360 -5.28 4.11 -16.18
C TRP A 360 -6.36 5.13 -16.60
N ASN A 361 -7.07 5.73 -15.63
CA ASN A 361 -8.12 6.72 -15.87
C ASN A 361 -7.61 8.15 -15.65
N ARG A 362 -6.43 8.45 -16.19
CA ARG A 362 -5.82 9.78 -16.15
C ARG A 362 -5.05 10.05 -17.43
N SER A 363 -5.13 11.27 -17.96
CA SER A 363 -4.45 11.67 -19.21
C SER A 363 -2.92 11.61 -19.08
N ARG A 364 -2.39 11.98 -17.92
CA ARG A 364 -0.97 11.85 -17.55
C ARG A 364 -0.79 10.87 -16.40
N ARG A 365 0.25 10.04 -16.48
CA ARG A 365 0.52 9.01 -15.48
C ARG A 365 0.68 9.58 -14.08
N THR A 366 0.09 8.89 -13.09
CA THR A 366 0.33 9.10 -11.66
C THR A 366 0.39 7.74 -10.95
N GLY A 367 0.91 7.71 -9.74
CA GLY A 367 1.21 6.46 -9.06
C GLY A 367 2.49 5.82 -9.61
N TYR A 368 2.53 4.49 -9.74
CA TYR A 368 3.73 3.73 -10.13
C TYR A 368 4.92 3.99 -9.19
N LYS A 369 4.68 3.94 -7.90
CA LYS A 369 5.64 4.28 -6.85
C LYS A 369 5.27 3.64 -5.51
N VAL A 370 6.17 3.68 -4.55
CA VAL A 370 5.84 3.47 -3.14
C VAL A 370 5.96 4.81 -2.44
N VAL A 371 5.00 5.11 -1.60
CA VAL A 371 4.97 6.35 -0.80
C VAL A 371 5.13 6.05 0.68
N ARG A 372 5.62 7.04 1.43
CA ARG A 372 5.61 7.09 2.89
C ARG A 372 4.53 8.06 3.34
N ILE A 373 3.65 7.61 4.23
CA ILE A 373 2.57 8.39 4.82
C ILE A 373 2.98 8.73 6.25
N PHE A 374 2.94 10.01 6.59
CA PHE A 374 3.44 10.51 7.88
C PHE A 374 2.40 10.37 8.99
N LEU A 375 2.84 9.78 10.09
CA LEU A 375 2.12 9.77 11.35
C LEU A 375 2.86 10.58 12.40
N LYS A 376 2.11 11.31 13.23
CA LYS A 376 2.63 12.01 14.40
C LYS A 376 1.83 11.57 15.61
N ASN A 377 2.50 11.00 16.61
CA ASN A 377 1.85 10.44 17.80
C ASN A 377 0.72 9.46 17.41
N ASP A 378 1.01 8.55 16.49
CA ASP A 378 0.08 7.55 15.94
C ASP A 378 -1.11 8.12 15.18
N GLN A 379 -1.16 9.43 14.93
CA GLN A 379 -2.23 10.08 14.16
C GLN A 379 -1.74 10.48 12.77
N PRO A 380 -2.52 10.24 11.70
CA PRO A 380 -2.18 10.66 10.35
C PRO A 380 -2.13 12.19 10.24
N THR A 381 -1.11 12.70 9.56
CA THR A 381 -0.94 14.15 9.33
C THR A 381 -1.69 14.64 8.09
N GLY A 382 -2.17 13.72 7.27
CA GLY A 382 -2.71 13.99 5.93
C GLY A 382 -1.62 14.16 4.86
N GLU A 383 -0.36 14.02 5.22
CA GLU A 383 0.79 14.17 4.32
C GLU A 383 1.37 12.82 3.92
N TYR A 384 1.92 12.77 2.70
CA TYR A 384 2.71 11.64 2.22
C TYR A 384 3.86 12.12 1.35
N GLU A 385 4.89 11.30 1.19
CA GLU A 385 6.03 11.58 0.30
C GLU A 385 6.31 10.40 -0.64
N ASP A 386 6.87 10.72 -1.81
CA ASP A 386 7.39 9.72 -2.73
C ASP A 386 8.63 9.07 -2.12
N PHE A 387 8.66 7.73 -2.03
CA PHE A 387 9.78 6.99 -1.43
C PHE A 387 10.54 6.16 -2.47
N LEU A 388 9.84 5.33 -3.25
CA LEU A 388 10.43 4.52 -4.31
C LEU A 388 9.76 4.87 -5.63
N THR A 389 10.49 5.44 -6.58
CA THR A 389 9.96 5.97 -7.85
C THR A 389 10.75 5.46 -9.06
N GLY A 390 10.42 5.92 -10.27
CA GLY A 390 11.20 5.67 -11.48
C GLY A 390 10.72 4.51 -12.34
N PHE A 391 9.48 4.05 -12.18
CA PHE A 391 8.88 2.96 -12.96
C PHE A 391 8.21 3.41 -14.25
N VAL A 392 8.01 4.71 -14.45
CA VAL A 392 7.39 5.28 -15.65
C VAL A 392 8.46 5.68 -16.66
N ILE A 393 8.24 5.36 -17.94
CA ILE A 393 9.10 5.73 -19.06
C ILE A 393 8.57 7.00 -19.75
N ASN A 394 7.26 7.04 -20.02
CA ASN A 394 6.56 8.15 -20.64
C ASN A 394 5.05 8.06 -20.34
N ASP A 395 4.22 8.91 -20.97
CA ASP A 395 2.76 8.91 -20.71
C ASP A 395 2.02 7.65 -21.21
N SER A 396 2.65 6.79 -21.99
CA SER A 396 2.08 5.53 -22.48
C SER A 396 2.70 4.31 -21.82
N ASP A 397 4.00 4.36 -21.51
CA ASP A 397 4.81 3.20 -21.19
C ASP A 397 5.33 3.23 -19.76
N VAL A 398 5.30 2.07 -19.12
CA VAL A 398 5.89 1.83 -17.80
C VAL A 398 6.69 0.52 -17.84
N TRP A 399 7.66 0.37 -16.94
CA TRP A 399 8.39 -0.88 -16.83
C TRP A 399 8.13 -1.61 -15.50
N GLY A 400 7.48 -0.98 -14.54
CA GLY A 400 7.15 -1.62 -13.26
C GLY A 400 5.87 -1.05 -12.66
N ARG A 401 5.19 -1.88 -11.88
CA ARG A 401 3.92 -1.56 -11.22
C ARG A 401 3.92 -2.11 -9.79
N PRO A 402 4.31 -1.31 -8.78
CA PRO A 402 4.32 -1.74 -7.38
C PRO A 402 2.95 -2.22 -6.90
N VAL A 403 2.91 -3.32 -6.16
CA VAL A 403 1.68 -3.90 -5.61
C VAL A 403 1.79 -4.18 -4.13
N GLY A 404 2.74 -5.03 -3.74
CA GLY A 404 2.95 -5.46 -2.38
C GLY A 404 4.07 -4.68 -1.71
N VAL A 405 3.93 -4.43 -0.42
CA VAL A 405 4.96 -3.81 0.41
C VAL A 405 4.96 -4.41 1.81
N ALA A 406 6.11 -4.87 2.28
CA ALA A 406 6.26 -5.45 3.62
C ALA A 406 7.63 -5.15 4.22
N VAL A 407 7.72 -5.16 5.54
CA VAL A 407 8.99 -5.02 6.27
C VAL A 407 9.59 -6.40 6.47
N ALA A 408 10.80 -6.61 5.97
CA ALA A 408 11.55 -7.84 6.15
C ALA A 408 12.08 -7.97 7.59
N GLN A 409 12.55 -9.16 7.95
CA GLN A 409 13.05 -9.41 9.30
C GLN A 409 14.29 -8.57 9.66
N ASP A 410 15.11 -8.22 8.67
CA ASP A 410 16.27 -7.33 8.84
C ASP A 410 15.89 -5.84 8.85
N GLY A 411 14.60 -5.51 8.76
CA GLY A 411 14.08 -4.14 8.73
C GLY A 411 14.09 -3.49 7.35
N SER A 412 14.62 -4.12 6.33
CA SER A 412 14.50 -3.62 4.96
C SER A 412 13.06 -3.67 4.47
N LEU A 413 12.71 -2.83 3.49
CA LEU A 413 11.41 -2.87 2.82
C LEU A 413 11.48 -3.80 1.61
N VAL A 414 10.55 -4.74 1.50
CA VAL A 414 10.39 -5.61 0.35
C VAL A 414 9.18 -5.16 -0.45
N VAL A 415 9.34 -5.04 -1.77
CA VAL A 415 8.32 -4.55 -2.68
C VAL A 415 8.13 -5.53 -3.83
N SER A 416 6.89 -6.01 -4.04
CA SER A 416 6.53 -6.74 -5.25
C SER A 416 6.04 -5.78 -6.34
N GLU A 417 6.32 -6.11 -7.59
CA GLU A 417 5.74 -5.42 -8.74
C GLU A 417 5.35 -6.44 -9.82
N ASP A 418 4.20 -6.22 -10.45
CA ASP A 418 3.63 -7.17 -11.40
C ASP A 418 3.86 -6.81 -12.88
N GLY A 419 4.55 -5.71 -13.16
CA GLY A 419 4.93 -5.30 -14.52
C GLY A 419 6.04 -6.18 -15.09
N ASN A 420 7.15 -6.33 -14.39
CA ASN A 420 8.27 -7.21 -14.76
C ASN A 420 8.42 -8.40 -13.80
N HIS A 421 7.39 -8.69 -13.00
CA HIS A 421 7.29 -9.91 -12.20
C HIS A 421 8.45 -10.09 -11.22
N SER A 422 8.75 -9.03 -10.46
CA SER A 422 9.94 -8.97 -9.63
C SER A 422 9.66 -8.56 -8.17
N ILE A 423 10.63 -8.89 -7.32
CA ILE A 423 10.69 -8.46 -5.91
C ILE A 423 11.94 -7.59 -5.74
N TRP A 424 11.73 -6.44 -5.17
CA TRP A 424 12.76 -5.45 -4.83
C TRP A 424 12.94 -5.36 -3.32
N ARG A 425 14.17 -5.08 -2.89
CA ARG A 425 14.50 -4.76 -1.50
C ARG A 425 15.03 -3.34 -1.44
N VAL A 426 14.58 -2.58 -0.46
CA VAL A 426 15.11 -1.25 -0.13
C VAL A 426 15.71 -1.31 1.27
N SER A 427 16.98 -0.94 1.40
CA SER A 427 17.71 -0.92 2.66
C SER A 427 18.37 0.43 2.86
N TYR A 428 18.53 0.85 4.11
CA TYR A 428 19.31 2.03 4.45
C TYR A 428 20.75 1.62 4.76
N ARG A 429 21.72 2.33 4.17
CA ARG A 429 23.16 2.07 4.34
C ARG A 429 23.89 3.21 5.02
N GLY A 430 23.20 4.33 5.33
CA GLY A 430 23.81 5.57 5.78
C GLY A 430 24.28 6.43 4.62
N GLN A 431 24.65 7.67 4.95
CA GLN A 431 25.27 8.61 3.99
C GLN A 431 26.77 8.40 3.95
#